data_059ef0c8ba1d4fa40ef5d1fd14e69191
#
_entry.id   059ef0c8ba1d4fa40ef5d1fd14e69191
#
_cell.length_a   1.000
_cell.length_b   1.000
_cell.length_c   1.000
_cell.angle_alpha   90.00
_cell.angle_beta   90.00
_cell.angle_gamma   90.00
#
_symmetry.space_group_name_H-M   'P 1'
#
loop_
_entity.id
_entity.type
_entity.pdbx_description
1 polymer ?
#
loop_
_entity_poly.entity_id
_entity_poly.type
_entity_poly.pdbx_seq_one_letter_code
_entity_poly.pdbx_strand_id
1 'polypeptide(L)'
;MRYLDFRDMGRIYWVSDLDKEVPGWSLVGPEADSVPEMGLEVFRKRLRRFRDELKDLLRNQEFLAGIGNAYSDEILFEAKLLPLRRRASLKPADEEALFEAIPRVLARAVEAILANPNYEESKQDRSFMAVHMKGGKTCPRCGHRISQLGSNREPLNFCRGCQL
;
A
#
# COMPACT_ATOMS: atom_id res chain seq x y z
N MET A 1 25.49 -10.93 7.88
CA MET A 1 24.28 -10.11 7.67
C MET A 1 24.72 -8.65 7.62
N ARG A 2 24.26 -7.88 6.62
CA ARG A 2 24.55 -6.44 6.47
C ARG A 2 23.23 -5.68 6.54
N TYR A 3 23.10 -4.77 7.51
CA TYR A 3 21.94 -3.87 7.65
C TYR A 3 22.32 -2.48 7.19
N LEU A 4 21.53 -1.89 6.30
CA LEU A 4 21.71 -0.53 5.78
C LEU A 4 20.41 0.24 6.01
N ASP A 5 20.46 1.29 6.82
CA ASP A 5 19.34 2.19 7.06
C ASP A 5 19.70 3.64 6.71
N PHE A 6 19.25 4.09 5.55
CA PHE A 6 19.49 5.46 5.07
C PHE A 6 18.53 6.49 5.66
N ARG A 7 17.50 6.06 6.39
CA ARG A 7 16.46 6.94 6.95
C ARG A 7 16.51 7.06 8.46
N ASP A 8 17.39 6.30 9.10
CA ASP A 8 17.53 6.22 10.57
C ASP A 8 16.18 5.91 11.27
N MET A 9 15.40 5.02 10.65
CA MET A 9 14.08 4.63 11.13
C MET A 9 14.04 3.20 11.66
N GLY A 10 15.02 2.39 11.30
CA GLY A 10 15.10 0.99 11.69
C GLY A 10 15.49 0.82 13.14
N ARG A 11 14.98 -0.22 13.75
CA ARG A 11 15.35 -0.67 15.09
C ARG A 11 15.63 -2.15 15.07
N ILE A 12 16.69 -2.57 15.76
CA ILE A 12 17.05 -3.97 15.89
C ILE A 12 16.80 -4.37 17.33
N TYR A 13 16.05 -5.44 17.52
CA TYR A 13 15.74 -6.00 18.82
C TYR A 13 16.37 -7.40 18.93
N TRP A 14 16.97 -7.70 20.08
CA TRP A 14 17.41 -9.03 20.43
C TRP A 14 16.55 -9.49 21.59
N VAL A 15 15.58 -10.33 21.34
CA VAL A 15 14.51 -10.64 22.26
C VAL A 15 14.22 -12.14 22.31
N SER A 16 13.67 -12.61 23.41
CA SER A 16 13.16 -13.98 23.57
C SER A 16 11.64 -14.06 23.40
N ASP A 17 10.94 -12.95 23.59
CA ASP A 17 9.48 -12.86 23.47
C ASP A 17 9.10 -11.58 22.71
N LEU A 18 8.71 -11.75 21.44
CA LEU A 18 8.36 -10.63 20.54
C LEU A 18 7.19 -9.81 21.08
N ASP A 19 6.16 -10.48 21.62
CA ASP A 19 4.93 -9.80 22.05
C ASP A 19 5.15 -8.90 23.26
N LYS A 20 6.08 -9.26 24.14
CA LYS A 20 6.36 -8.52 25.37
C LYS A 20 7.47 -7.49 25.22
N GLU A 21 8.49 -7.80 24.41
CA GLU A 21 9.74 -7.05 24.39
C GLU A 21 9.84 -6.10 23.18
N VAL A 22 9.05 -6.31 22.12
CA VAL A 22 9.02 -5.40 20.96
C VAL A 22 7.78 -4.51 21.02
N PRO A 23 7.94 -3.20 21.22
CA PRO A 23 6.81 -2.29 21.31
C PRO A 23 5.91 -2.33 20.06
N GLY A 24 4.61 -2.59 20.27
CA GLY A 24 3.60 -2.61 19.21
C GLY A 24 3.57 -3.88 18.34
N TRP A 25 4.42 -4.87 18.59
CA TRP A 25 4.45 -6.10 17.81
C TRP A 25 3.11 -6.83 17.80
N SER A 26 2.48 -6.98 18.95
CA SER A 26 1.17 -7.65 19.10
C SER A 26 0.02 -6.92 18.40
N LEU A 27 0.21 -5.67 18.00
CA LEU A 27 -0.78 -4.88 17.25
C LEU A 27 -0.62 -5.01 15.72
N VAL A 28 0.51 -5.53 15.26
CA VAL A 28 0.79 -5.70 13.84
C VAL A 28 -0.23 -6.66 13.23
N GLY A 29 -0.84 -6.23 12.12
CA GLY A 29 -1.78 -7.03 11.37
C GLY A 29 -1.09 -8.12 10.52
N PRO A 30 -1.88 -8.93 9.82
CA PRO A 30 -1.34 -9.90 8.86
C PRO A 30 -0.58 -9.18 7.74
N GLU A 31 0.43 -9.83 7.20
CA GLU A 31 1.19 -9.33 6.06
C GLU A 31 0.27 -9.16 4.83
N ALA A 32 0.52 -8.11 4.05
CA ALA A 32 -0.31 -7.79 2.89
C ALA A 32 -0.24 -8.86 1.77
N ASP A 33 0.86 -9.60 1.69
CA ASP A 33 1.02 -10.70 0.74
C ASP A 33 0.19 -11.95 1.11
N SER A 34 -0.19 -12.10 2.39
CA SER A 34 -1.08 -13.17 2.87
C SER A 34 -2.58 -12.92 2.64
N VAL A 35 -2.94 -11.79 2.01
CA VAL A 35 -4.35 -11.46 1.73
C VAL A 35 -5.08 -12.55 0.92
N PRO A 36 -4.48 -13.18 -0.11
CA PRO A 36 -5.16 -14.27 -0.83
C PRO A 36 -5.56 -15.45 0.06
N GLU A 37 -4.67 -15.89 0.96
CA GLU A 37 -4.91 -17.00 1.88
C GLU A 37 -5.95 -16.65 2.95
N MET A 38 -6.03 -15.37 3.33
CA MET A 38 -7.03 -14.88 4.28
C MET A 38 -8.46 -15.07 3.79
N GLY A 39 -8.69 -14.94 2.49
CA GLY A 39 -9.99 -14.99 1.86
C GLY A 39 -10.85 -13.73 2.08
N LEU A 40 -11.78 -13.50 1.14
CA LEU A 40 -12.57 -12.27 1.04
C LEU A 40 -13.41 -11.99 2.29
N GLU A 41 -14.03 -13.01 2.88
CA GLU A 41 -14.92 -12.79 4.04
C GLU A 41 -14.15 -12.40 5.30
N VAL A 42 -12.98 -12.97 5.52
CA VAL A 42 -12.10 -12.59 6.65
C VAL A 42 -11.56 -11.17 6.44
N PHE A 43 -11.16 -10.85 5.19
CA PHE A 43 -10.75 -9.50 4.81
C PHE A 43 -11.86 -8.48 5.08
N ARG A 44 -13.09 -8.73 4.64
CA ARG A 44 -14.28 -7.87 4.90
C ARG A 44 -14.52 -7.67 6.39
N LYS A 45 -14.46 -8.75 7.18
CA LYS A 45 -14.64 -8.67 8.64
C LYS A 45 -13.56 -7.80 9.29
N ARG A 46 -12.32 -7.92 8.83
CA ARG A 46 -11.20 -7.11 9.29
C ARG A 46 -11.38 -5.64 8.88
N LEU A 47 -11.69 -5.39 7.63
CA LEU A 47 -11.94 -4.07 7.06
C LEU A 47 -12.98 -3.27 7.85
N ARG A 48 -14.06 -3.92 8.33
CA ARG A 48 -15.14 -3.29 9.12
C ARG A 48 -14.72 -2.78 10.49
N ARG A 49 -13.57 -3.19 11.00
CA ARG A 49 -13.04 -2.71 12.30
C ARG A 49 -12.48 -1.31 12.24
N PHE A 50 -12.18 -0.80 11.05
CA PHE A 50 -11.56 0.50 10.80
C PHE A 50 -12.58 1.47 10.19
N ARG A 51 -12.36 2.78 10.37
CA ARG A 51 -13.26 3.84 9.88
C ARG A 51 -12.58 4.91 9.05
N ASP A 52 -11.28 4.77 8.85
CA ASP A 52 -10.38 5.73 8.22
C ASP A 52 -10.69 5.95 6.74
N GLU A 53 -10.06 6.95 6.15
CA GLU A 53 -9.96 7.07 4.70
C GLU A 53 -9.13 5.92 4.14
N LEU A 54 -9.40 5.50 2.91
CA LEU A 54 -8.81 4.29 2.34
C LEU A 54 -7.27 4.34 2.27
N LYS A 55 -6.72 5.54 2.03
CA LYS A 55 -5.27 5.73 2.02
C LYS A 55 -4.65 5.44 3.40
N ASP A 56 -5.22 6.04 4.43
CA ASP A 56 -4.73 5.88 5.81
C ASP A 56 -4.97 4.46 6.32
N LEU A 57 -6.11 3.89 5.97
CA LEU A 57 -6.42 2.49 6.26
C LEU A 57 -5.36 1.54 5.71
N LEU A 58 -4.99 1.68 4.43
CA LEU A 58 -3.97 0.81 3.81
C LEU A 58 -2.58 0.99 4.41
N ARG A 59 -2.27 2.18 4.94
CA ARG A 59 -1.00 2.47 5.62
C ARG A 59 -0.99 2.02 7.08
N ASN A 60 -2.15 1.72 7.63
CA ASN A 60 -2.27 1.28 9.01
C ASN A 60 -1.77 -0.16 9.16
N GLN A 61 -0.61 -0.33 9.81
CA GLN A 61 0.03 -1.62 9.99
C GLN A 61 -0.76 -2.58 10.89
N GLU A 62 -1.74 -2.08 11.64
CA GLU A 62 -2.70 -2.93 12.36
C GLU A 62 -3.75 -3.53 11.42
N PHE A 63 -4.06 -2.86 10.30
CA PHE A 63 -4.97 -3.41 9.30
C PHE A 63 -4.25 -4.47 8.45
N LEU A 64 -3.19 -4.09 7.76
CA LEU A 64 -2.33 -4.97 6.97
C LEU A 64 -0.88 -4.47 7.09
N ALA A 65 0.02 -5.35 7.47
CA ALA A 65 1.44 -5.03 7.52
C ALA A 65 2.07 -4.96 6.13
N GLY A 66 3.11 -4.15 5.98
CA GLY A 66 3.94 -4.07 4.79
C GLY A 66 3.49 -3.06 3.74
N ILE A 67 2.28 -2.51 3.79
CA ILE A 67 1.83 -1.47 2.84
C ILE A 67 2.26 -0.09 3.35
N GLY A 68 3.05 0.61 2.53
CA GLY A 68 3.47 1.99 2.77
C GLY A 68 2.80 2.99 1.81
N ASN A 69 3.31 4.24 1.83
CA ASN A 69 2.76 5.33 1.05
C ASN A 69 2.69 5.06 -0.46
N ALA A 70 3.73 4.44 -1.01
CA ALA A 70 3.81 4.19 -2.45
C ALA A 70 2.78 3.16 -2.92
N TYR A 71 2.76 2.00 -2.28
CA TYR A 71 1.87 0.91 -2.68
C TYR A 71 0.39 1.18 -2.35
N SER A 72 0.10 1.98 -1.32
CA SER A 72 -1.29 2.41 -1.08
C SER A 72 -1.87 3.25 -2.22
N ASP A 73 -1.07 4.11 -2.88
CA ASP A 73 -1.50 4.84 -4.10
C ASP A 73 -1.79 3.87 -5.25
N GLU A 74 -0.88 2.92 -5.51
CA GLU A 74 -1.00 1.95 -6.60
C GLU A 74 -2.17 0.98 -6.41
N ILE A 75 -2.37 0.49 -5.19
CA ILE A 75 -3.49 -0.41 -4.85
C ILE A 75 -4.83 0.30 -5.07
N LEU A 76 -4.97 1.53 -4.59
CA LEU A 76 -6.20 2.31 -4.78
C LEU A 76 -6.44 2.68 -6.25
N PHE A 77 -5.38 2.94 -7.00
CA PHE A 77 -5.48 3.14 -8.44
C PHE A 77 -5.94 1.86 -9.14
N GLU A 78 -5.38 0.70 -8.79
CA GLU A 78 -5.79 -0.60 -9.35
C GLU A 78 -7.25 -0.90 -9.04
N ALA A 79 -7.67 -0.73 -7.79
CA ALA A 79 -9.04 -0.93 -7.32
C ALA A 79 -10.03 0.13 -7.85
N LYS A 80 -9.56 1.19 -8.51
CA LYS A 80 -10.37 2.34 -8.98
C LYS A 80 -11.09 3.10 -7.86
N LEU A 81 -10.53 3.12 -6.67
CA LEU A 81 -11.09 3.76 -5.48
C LEU A 81 -10.35 5.06 -5.16
N LEU A 82 -11.10 6.12 -4.84
CA LEU A 82 -10.51 7.38 -4.39
C LEU A 82 -9.83 7.21 -3.03
N PRO A 83 -8.58 7.70 -2.84
CA PRO A 83 -7.83 7.55 -1.59
C PRO A 83 -8.51 8.21 -0.38
N LEU A 84 -9.19 9.33 -0.59
CA LEU A 84 -9.89 10.10 0.45
C LEU A 84 -11.30 9.56 0.74
N ARG A 85 -11.72 8.53 0.05
CA ARG A 85 -13.01 7.89 0.29
C ARG A 85 -12.97 7.15 1.62
N ARG A 86 -14.01 7.34 2.44
CA ARG A 86 -14.10 6.66 3.73
C ARG A 86 -14.47 5.19 3.58
N ARG A 87 -13.84 4.31 4.35
CA ARG A 87 -14.13 2.88 4.37
C ARG A 87 -15.63 2.59 4.52
N ALA A 88 -16.33 3.35 5.36
CA ALA A 88 -17.77 3.15 5.61
C ALA A 88 -18.66 3.33 4.37
N SER A 89 -18.19 4.01 3.32
CA SER A 89 -18.92 4.22 2.07
C SER A 89 -18.70 3.14 1.02
N LEU A 90 -17.85 2.14 1.30
CA LEU A 90 -17.59 1.05 0.36
C LEU A 90 -18.80 0.14 0.22
N LYS A 91 -19.09 -0.21 -1.02
CA LYS A 91 -20.04 -1.24 -1.39
C LYS A 91 -19.35 -2.61 -1.42
N PRO A 92 -20.07 -3.73 -1.37
CA PRO A 92 -19.47 -5.08 -1.46
C PRO A 92 -18.53 -5.27 -2.67
N ALA A 93 -18.85 -4.68 -3.82
CA ALA A 93 -18.02 -4.74 -5.02
C ALA A 93 -16.71 -3.91 -4.86
N ASP A 94 -16.75 -2.80 -4.12
CA ASP A 94 -15.55 -2.00 -3.84
C ASP A 94 -14.60 -2.74 -2.89
N GLU A 95 -15.17 -3.45 -1.88
CA GLU A 95 -14.40 -4.27 -0.94
C GLU A 95 -13.69 -5.43 -1.66
N GLU A 96 -14.39 -6.07 -2.60
CA GLU A 96 -13.84 -7.13 -3.46
C GLU A 96 -12.74 -6.60 -4.39
N ALA A 97 -12.99 -5.46 -5.05
CA ALA A 97 -11.98 -4.81 -5.90
C ALA A 97 -10.72 -4.44 -5.11
N LEU A 98 -10.85 -3.98 -3.86
CA LEU A 98 -9.73 -3.70 -2.99
C LEU A 98 -8.96 -4.98 -2.60
N PHE A 99 -9.69 -6.03 -2.23
CA PHE A 99 -9.14 -7.35 -1.90
C PHE A 99 -8.29 -7.92 -3.05
N GLU A 100 -8.81 -7.86 -4.28
CA GLU A 100 -8.09 -8.35 -5.46
C GLU A 100 -6.92 -7.46 -5.88
N ALA A 101 -7.02 -6.15 -5.68
CA ALA A 101 -5.98 -5.21 -6.09
C ALA A 101 -4.70 -5.37 -5.27
N ILE A 102 -4.78 -5.71 -3.98
CA ILE A 102 -3.62 -5.83 -3.10
C ILE A 102 -2.61 -6.85 -3.64
N PRO A 103 -2.95 -8.14 -3.78
CA PRO A 103 -1.98 -9.13 -4.25
C PRO A 103 -1.54 -8.87 -5.70
N ARG A 104 -2.45 -8.37 -6.56
CA ARG A 104 -2.13 -8.08 -7.96
C ARG A 104 -1.06 -6.98 -8.09
N VAL A 105 -1.15 -5.93 -7.30
CA VAL A 105 -0.16 -4.83 -7.31
C VAL A 105 1.17 -5.29 -6.74
N LEU A 106 1.17 -6.04 -5.62
CA LEU A 106 2.38 -6.54 -5.01
C LEU A 106 3.11 -7.53 -5.93
N ALA A 107 2.40 -8.46 -6.56
CA ALA A 107 2.99 -9.41 -7.51
C ALA A 107 3.65 -8.68 -8.70
N ARG A 108 2.95 -7.73 -9.33
CA ARG A 108 3.54 -6.91 -10.42
C ARG A 108 4.78 -6.15 -9.99
N ALA A 109 4.80 -5.66 -8.75
CA ALA A 109 5.96 -4.94 -8.23
C ALA A 109 7.17 -5.86 -8.06
N VAL A 110 6.96 -7.06 -7.52
CA VAL A 110 8.00 -8.09 -7.40
C VAL A 110 8.56 -8.45 -8.79
N GLU A 111 7.68 -8.73 -9.77
CA GLU A 111 8.09 -9.02 -11.14
C GLU A 111 8.92 -7.89 -11.76
N ALA A 112 8.48 -6.63 -11.61
CA ALA A 112 9.18 -5.48 -12.16
C ALA A 112 10.57 -5.28 -11.52
N ILE A 113 10.69 -5.51 -10.21
CA ILE A 113 11.95 -5.41 -9.48
C ILE A 113 12.90 -6.52 -9.92
N LEU A 114 12.43 -7.76 -9.98
CA LEU A 114 13.25 -8.91 -10.39
C LEU A 114 13.70 -8.84 -11.85
N ALA A 115 12.89 -8.22 -12.71
CA ALA A 115 13.22 -8.03 -14.12
C ALA A 115 14.26 -6.90 -14.36
N ASN A 116 14.54 -6.07 -13.37
CA ASN A 116 15.49 -4.96 -13.52
C ASN A 116 16.94 -5.43 -13.20
N PRO A 117 17.81 -5.62 -14.20
CA PRO A 117 19.18 -6.08 -13.98
C PRO A 117 20.06 -5.05 -13.25
N ASN A 118 19.60 -3.79 -13.21
CA ASN A 118 20.31 -2.69 -12.56
C ASN A 118 19.63 -2.31 -11.23
N TYR A 119 18.83 -3.19 -10.65
CA TYR A 119 18.19 -2.91 -9.38
C TYR A 119 19.23 -2.75 -8.27
N GLU A 120 19.24 -1.56 -7.67
CA GLU A 120 20.01 -1.25 -6.49
C GLU A 120 19.06 -1.03 -5.31
N GLU A 121 19.18 -1.82 -4.26
CA GLU A 121 18.34 -1.71 -3.06
C GLU A 121 18.31 -0.30 -2.46
N SER A 122 19.42 0.44 -2.60
CA SER A 122 19.56 1.81 -2.10
C SER A 122 18.76 2.87 -2.86
N LYS A 123 18.37 2.62 -4.11
CA LYS A 123 17.78 3.64 -5.01
C LYS A 123 16.27 3.55 -5.18
N GLN A 124 15.62 2.52 -4.69
CA GLN A 124 14.17 2.31 -4.79
C GLN A 124 13.59 2.73 -6.15
N ASP A 125 13.92 1.99 -7.22
CA ASP A 125 13.35 2.24 -8.53
C ASP A 125 11.80 2.17 -8.47
N ARG A 126 11.15 3.27 -8.81
CA ARG A 126 9.69 3.43 -8.85
C ARG A 126 9.18 3.75 -10.25
N SER A 127 10.00 3.55 -11.26
CA SER A 127 9.67 3.88 -12.66
C SER A 127 8.45 3.11 -13.16
N PHE A 128 8.28 1.86 -12.69
CA PHE A 128 7.17 0.98 -13.02
C PHE A 128 5.83 1.37 -12.39
N MET A 129 5.81 2.24 -11.38
CA MET A 129 4.59 2.68 -10.72
C MET A 129 3.72 3.53 -11.66
N ALA A 130 2.39 3.36 -11.55
CA ALA A 130 1.42 4.01 -12.42
C ALA A 130 1.09 5.44 -11.98
N VAL A 131 0.91 5.68 -10.69
CA VAL A 131 0.45 6.97 -10.16
C VAL A 131 1.35 7.56 -9.08
N HIS A 132 2.03 6.75 -8.28
CA HIS A 132 2.85 7.25 -7.18
C HIS A 132 4.00 8.11 -7.71
N MET A 133 4.15 9.33 -7.16
CA MET A 133 5.11 10.36 -7.63
C MET A 133 4.96 10.75 -9.11
N LYS A 134 3.77 10.54 -9.69
CA LYS A 134 3.46 10.91 -11.06
C LYS A 134 2.51 12.12 -11.15
N GLY A 135 2.39 12.91 -10.07
CA GLY A 135 1.57 14.12 -10.05
C GLY A 135 1.81 15.03 -11.27
N GLY A 136 0.74 15.49 -11.91
CA GLY A 136 0.78 16.27 -13.13
C GLY A 136 1.04 15.50 -14.43
N LYS A 137 1.47 14.23 -14.36
CA LYS A 137 1.67 13.37 -15.55
C LYS A 137 0.34 12.82 -16.05
N THR A 138 0.34 12.28 -17.25
CA THR A 138 -0.81 11.64 -17.89
C THR A 138 -1.08 10.27 -17.25
N CYS A 139 -2.32 10.01 -16.89
CA CYS A 139 -2.76 8.72 -16.38
C CYS A 139 -2.63 7.65 -17.48
N PRO A 140 -1.93 6.52 -17.21
CA PRO A 140 -1.74 5.47 -18.21
C PRO A 140 -3.01 4.71 -18.56
N ARG A 141 -4.08 4.85 -17.75
CA ARG A 141 -5.36 4.15 -17.99
C ARG A 141 -6.36 4.98 -18.79
N CYS A 142 -6.50 6.27 -18.51
CA CYS A 142 -7.57 7.09 -19.10
C CYS A 142 -7.13 8.42 -19.69
N GLY A 143 -5.86 8.76 -19.68
CA GLY A 143 -5.32 9.99 -20.22
C GLY A 143 -5.53 11.26 -19.38
N HIS A 144 -6.33 11.23 -18.31
CA HIS A 144 -6.47 12.36 -17.40
C HIS A 144 -5.17 12.69 -16.67
N ARG A 145 -5.03 13.91 -16.20
CA ARG A 145 -3.91 14.33 -15.36
C ARG A 145 -4.00 13.67 -13.99
N ILE A 146 -2.90 13.06 -13.52
CA ILE A 146 -2.78 12.54 -12.17
C ILE A 146 -2.75 13.72 -11.20
N SER A 147 -3.62 13.68 -10.21
CA SER A 147 -3.69 14.66 -9.13
C SER A 147 -2.66 14.30 -8.06
N GLN A 148 -2.08 15.33 -7.44
CA GLN A 148 -1.23 15.20 -6.26
C GLN A 148 -1.73 16.12 -5.17
N LEU A 149 -1.85 15.59 -3.96
CA LEU A 149 -2.15 16.32 -2.73
C LEU A 149 -1.07 16.03 -1.68
N GLY A 150 -1.02 16.87 -0.64
CA GLY A 150 -0.06 16.72 0.43
C GLY A 150 1.33 17.29 0.14
N SER A 151 2.28 17.03 1.01
CA SER A 151 3.66 17.50 0.89
C SER A 151 4.48 16.61 -0.04
N ASN A 152 5.63 17.11 -0.50
CA ASN A 152 6.59 16.31 -1.29
C ASN A 152 7.19 15.11 -0.50
N ARG A 153 7.10 15.13 0.84
CA ARG A 153 7.58 14.03 1.68
C ARG A 153 6.58 12.87 1.74
N GLU A 154 5.28 13.21 1.74
CA GLU A 154 4.18 12.23 1.76
C GLU A 154 3.11 12.62 0.75
N PRO A 155 3.42 12.47 -0.55
CA PRO A 155 2.46 12.80 -1.60
C PRO A 155 1.36 11.74 -1.65
N LEU A 156 0.15 12.21 -1.89
CA LEU A 156 -1.01 11.40 -2.25
C LEU A 156 -1.26 11.57 -3.74
N ASN A 157 -1.11 10.51 -4.52
CA ASN A 157 -1.28 10.57 -5.97
C ASN A 157 -2.46 9.69 -6.42
N PHE A 158 -3.33 10.24 -7.27
CA PHE A 158 -4.49 9.53 -7.76
C PHE A 158 -5.01 10.14 -9.07
N CYS A 159 -5.82 9.38 -9.81
CA CYS A 159 -6.45 9.83 -11.04
C CYS A 159 -7.95 10.04 -10.85
N ARG A 160 -8.43 11.28 -10.93
CA ARG A 160 -9.87 11.61 -10.81
C ARG A 160 -10.73 11.05 -11.95
N GLY A 161 -10.14 10.66 -13.06
CA GLY A 161 -10.86 10.05 -14.18
C GLY A 161 -11.08 8.54 -14.04
N CYS A 162 -10.28 7.86 -13.18
CA CYS A 162 -10.33 6.41 -13.02
C CYS A 162 -10.81 5.95 -11.64
N GLN A 163 -10.63 6.78 -10.62
CA GLN A 163 -10.90 6.44 -9.22
C GLN A 163 -12.16 7.20 -8.76
N LEU A 164 -13.13 6.49 -8.20
CA LEU A 164 -14.44 7.01 -7.81
C LEU A 164 -14.74 6.77 -6.31
#